data_fd20b33af40c3b61b784584cfb0ba931
#
_entry.id   fd20b33af40c3b61b784584cfb0ba931
#
_cell.length_a   1.000
_cell.length_b   1.000
_cell.length_c   1.000
_cell.angle_alpha   90.00
_cell.angle_beta   90.00
_cell.angle_gamma   90.00
#
_symmetry.space_group_name_H-M   'P 1'
#
loop_
_entity.id
_entity.type
_entity.pdbx_description
1 polymer ?
#
loop_
_entity_poly.entity_id
_entity_poly.type
_entity_poly.pdbx_seq_one_letter_code
_entity_poly.pdbx_strand_id
1 'polypeptide(L)'
;IDQFNRKQAAGLDLANNSEIYKQVSERCGQATANRDAAAQRARNFEAQAKEEKDKATALRQKAQSMADGAEKDAVMRQAGSSDQKADEFTAQAAEERKNEKENDAIVQENLKKMDEMQKEREQSISDKEIDSIMKQRYGNNYRTEQSANINGWNFK
;
A
#
# COMPACT_ATOMS: atom_id res chain seq x y z
N ILE A 1 3.78 -24.75 35.47
CA ILE A 1 2.65 -25.14 34.61
C ILE A 1 2.15 -23.92 33.82
N ASP A 2 1.89 -22.83 34.53
CA ASP A 2 1.39 -21.61 33.86
C ASP A 2 2.37 -21.04 32.83
N GLN A 3 3.66 -21.07 33.15
CA GLN A 3 4.67 -20.61 32.21
C GLN A 3 4.81 -21.53 31.00
N PHE A 4 4.68 -22.83 31.24
CA PHE A 4 4.66 -23.80 30.15
C PHE A 4 3.47 -23.56 29.24
N ASN A 5 2.29 -23.34 29.78
CA ASN A 5 1.09 -23.04 29.02
C ASN A 5 1.22 -21.74 28.25
N ARG A 6 1.82 -20.70 28.85
CA ARG A 6 2.11 -19.44 28.17
C ARG A 6 3.07 -19.61 27.01
N LYS A 7 4.08 -20.45 27.16
CA LYS A 7 5.02 -20.76 26.07
C LYS A 7 4.35 -21.47 24.92
N GLN A 8 3.49 -22.43 25.23
CA GLN A 8 2.74 -23.11 24.20
C GLN A 8 1.80 -22.14 23.48
N ALA A 9 1.11 -21.29 24.22
CA ALA A 9 0.24 -20.27 23.64
C ALA A 9 1.03 -19.30 22.76
N ALA A 10 2.20 -18.85 23.22
CA ALA A 10 3.06 -17.97 22.44
C ALA A 10 3.56 -18.64 21.14
N GLY A 11 3.87 -19.94 21.22
CA GLY A 11 4.26 -20.70 20.02
C GLY A 11 3.13 -20.83 19.01
N LEU A 12 1.91 -21.07 19.48
CA LEU A 12 0.73 -21.13 18.62
C LEU A 12 0.42 -19.77 18.03
N ASP A 13 0.54 -18.71 18.81
CA ASP A 13 0.31 -17.33 18.32
C ASP A 13 1.33 -16.96 17.25
N LEU A 14 2.58 -17.35 17.41
CA LEU A 14 3.62 -17.13 16.40
C LEU A 14 3.29 -17.85 15.08
N ALA A 15 2.84 -19.10 15.15
CA ALA A 15 2.48 -19.86 13.98
C ALA A 15 1.29 -19.23 13.25
N ASN A 16 0.26 -18.84 13.99
CA ASN A 16 -0.92 -18.18 13.45
C ASN A 16 -0.56 -16.81 12.85
N ASN A 17 0.28 -16.04 13.53
CA ASN A 17 0.72 -14.73 13.07
C ASN A 17 1.58 -14.82 11.82
N SER A 18 2.38 -15.89 11.65
CA SER A 18 3.16 -16.11 10.44
C SER A 18 2.27 -16.30 9.21
N GLU A 19 1.19 -17.04 9.36
CA GLU A 19 0.24 -17.24 8.27
C GLU A 19 -0.52 -15.95 7.97
N ILE A 20 -0.94 -15.22 8.98
CA ILE A 20 -1.61 -13.94 8.81
C ILE A 20 -0.66 -12.92 8.16
N TYR A 21 0.59 -12.88 8.60
CA TYR A 21 1.61 -12.01 8.02
C TYR A 21 1.78 -12.28 6.52
N LYS A 22 1.83 -13.55 6.14
CA LYS A 22 1.93 -13.94 4.74
C LYS A 22 0.75 -13.42 3.93
N GLN A 23 -0.47 -13.58 4.45
CA GLN A 23 -1.68 -13.08 3.81
C GLN A 23 -1.68 -11.56 3.67
N VAL A 24 -1.28 -10.85 4.71
CA VAL A 24 -1.17 -9.38 4.70
C VAL A 24 -0.13 -8.95 3.67
N SER A 25 1.02 -9.63 3.63
CA SER A 25 2.08 -9.36 2.66
C SER A 25 1.59 -9.56 1.22
N GLU A 26 0.84 -10.62 0.97
CA GLU A 26 0.27 -10.88 -0.36
C GLU A 26 -0.74 -9.80 -0.76
N ARG A 27 -1.60 -9.36 0.16
CA ARG A 27 -2.55 -8.26 -0.09
C ARG A 27 -1.82 -6.96 -0.38
N CYS A 28 -0.75 -6.69 0.37
CA CYS A 28 0.08 -5.51 0.16
C CYS A 28 0.70 -5.53 -1.24
N GLY A 29 1.25 -6.66 -1.65
CA GLY A 29 1.82 -6.84 -2.98
C GLY A 29 0.78 -6.66 -4.09
N GLN A 30 -0.41 -7.20 -3.91
CA GLN A 30 -1.50 -7.04 -4.87
C GLN A 30 -1.96 -5.59 -4.98
N ALA A 31 -2.14 -4.93 -3.85
CA ALA A 31 -2.53 -3.52 -3.82
C ALA A 31 -1.45 -2.62 -4.44
N THR A 32 -0.18 -2.92 -4.20
CA THR A 32 0.95 -2.21 -4.82
C THR A 32 0.90 -2.33 -6.33
N ALA A 33 0.69 -3.55 -6.85
CA ALA A 33 0.58 -3.79 -8.29
C ALA A 33 -0.62 -3.04 -8.89
N ASN A 34 -1.76 -3.07 -8.21
CA ASN A 34 -2.96 -2.37 -8.66
C ASN A 34 -2.76 -0.85 -8.66
N ARG A 35 -2.12 -0.32 -7.62
CA ARG A 35 -1.77 1.10 -7.52
C ARG A 35 -0.89 1.53 -8.68
N ASP A 36 0.18 0.79 -8.92
CA ASP A 36 1.16 1.14 -9.96
C ASP A 36 0.55 1.03 -11.35
N ALA A 37 -0.32 0.03 -11.58
CA ALA A 37 -1.04 -0.10 -12.84
C ALA A 37 -2.01 1.07 -13.06
N ALA A 38 -2.74 1.48 -12.02
CA ALA A 38 -3.63 2.63 -12.11
C ALA A 38 -2.87 3.92 -12.39
N ALA A 39 -1.71 4.11 -11.73
CA ALA A 39 -0.84 5.26 -11.97
C ALA A 39 -0.37 5.29 -13.43
N GLN A 40 -0.01 4.14 -13.99
CA GLN A 40 0.42 4.06 -15.39
C GLN A 40 -0.71 4.40 -16.35
N ARG A 41 -1.91 3.86 -16.10
CA ARG A 41 -3.09 4.19 -16.92
C ARG A 41 -3.42 5.67 -16.84
N ALA A 42 -3.31 6.27 -15.65
CA ALA A 42 -3.51 7.70 -15.47
C ALA A 42 -2.53 8.52 -16.30
N ARG A 43 -1.25 8.17 -16.26
CA ARG A 43 -0.23 8.86 -17.08
C ARG A 43 -0.52 8.74 -18.57
N ASN A 44 -0.98 7.59 -19.02
CA ASN A 44 -1.32 7.38 -20.42
C ASN A 44 -2.50 8.26 -20.84
N PHE A 45 -3.55 8.34 -20.02
CA PHE A 45 -4.69 9.21 -20.30
C PHE A 45 -4.32 10.68 -20.24
N GLU A 46 -3.47 11.09 -19.31
CA GLU A 46 -2.97 12.47 -19.21
C GLU A 46 -2.18 12.85 -20.46
N ALA A 47 -1.35 11.94 -20.97
CA ALA A 47 -0.60 12.16 -22.22
C ALA A 47 -1.55 12.27 -23.42
N GLN A 48 -2.56 11.43 -23.50
CA GLN A 48 -3.56 11.49 -24.57
C GLN A 48 -4.38 12.79 -24.51
N ALA A 49 -4.73 13.22 -23.30
CA ALA A 49 -5.43 14.49 -23.11
C ALA A 49 -4.60 15.67 -23.62
N LYS A 50 -3.31 15.69 -23.28
CA LYS A 50 -2.38 16.71 -23.75
C LYS A 50 -2.26 16.71 -25.26
N GLU A 51 -2.12 15.53 -25.87
CA GLU A 51 -2.04 15.38 -27.33
C GLU A 51 -3.27 15.97 -28.00
N GLU A 52 -4.47 15.69 -27.51
CA GLU A 52 -5.70 16.23 -28.06
C GLU A 52 -5.81 17.74 -27.86
N LYS A 53 -5.36 18.27 -26.74
CA LYS A 53 -5.29 19.72 -26.49
C LYS A 53 -4.35 20.40 -27.48
N ASP A 54 -3.20 19.80 -27.73
CA ASP A 54 -2.22 20.33 -28.70
C ASP A 54 -2.80 20.34 -30.12
N LYS A 55 -3.53 19.29 -30.51
CA LYS A 55 -4.25 19.23 -31.78
C LYS A 55 -5.27 20.36 -31.89
N ALA A 56 -6.06 20.57 -30.83
CA ALA A 56 -7.07 21.65 -30.83
C ALA A 56 -6.42 23.03 -31.00
N THR A 57 -5.32 23.25 -30.28
CA THR A 57 -4.57 24.51 -30.38
C THR A 57 -4.03 24.72 -31.77
N ALA A 58 -3.44 23.71 -32.41
CA ALA A 58 -2.92 23.78 -33.75
C ALA A 58 -4.03 24.05 -34.77
N LEU A 59 -5.18 23.40 -34.64
CA LEU A 59 -6.32 23.62 -35.51
C LEU A 59 -6.88 25.03 -35.38
N ARG A 60 -6.96 25.60 -34.20
CA ARG A 60 -7.39 26.99 -33.99
C ARG A 60 -6.41 27.99 -34.58
N GLN A 61 -5.12 27.74 -34.46
CA GLN A 61 -4.09 28.57 -35.09
C GLN A 61 -4.22 28.53 -36.61
N LYS A 62 -4.45 27.36 -37.19
CA LYS A 62 -4.71 27.19 -38.61
C LYS A 62 -5.95 27.98 -39.02
N ALA A 63 -7.03 27.89 -38.27
CA ALA A 63 -8.28 28.59 -38.55
C ALA A 63 -8.13 30.10 -38.55
N GLN A 64 -7.24 30.65 -37.71
CA GLN A 64 -6.99 32.10 -37.64
C GLN A 64 -6.48 32.65 -38.96
N SER A 65 -5.75 31.88 -39.76
CA SER A 65 -5.20 32.30 -41.04
C SER A 65 -6.14 31.94 -42.22
N MET A 66 -7.29 31.38 -41.96
CA MET A 66 -8.26 30.99 -42.98
C MET A 66 -9.34 32.06 -43.17
N ALA A 67 -9.82 32.18 -44.39
CA ALA A 67 -10.98 33.03 -44.68
C ALA A 67 -12.25 32.43 -44.07
N ASP A 68 -13.18 33.26 -43.65
CA ASP A 68 -14.47 32.82 -43.14
C ASP A 68 -15.21 32.00 -44.21
N GLY A 69 -15.79 30.90 -43.80
CA GLY A 69 -16.51 30.01 -44.68
C GLY A 69 -16.57 28.58 -44.13
N ALA A 70 -17.08 27.68 -44.97
CA ALA A 70 -17.33 26.30 -44.59
C ALA A 70 -16.05 25.55 -44.17
N GLU A 71 -14.91 25.82 -44.81
CA GLU A 71 -13.64 25.18 -44.51
C GLU A 71 -13.12 25.59 -43.14
N LYS A 72 -13.16 26.89 -42.82
CA LYS A 72 -12.79 27.40 -41.51
C LYS A 72 -13.70 26.81 -40.41
N ASP A 73 -15.01 26.78 -40.68
CA ASP A 73 -15.99 26.22 -39.73
C ASP A 73 -15.70 24.72 -39.47
N ALA A 74 -15.31 23.97 -40.50
CA ALA A 74 -14.95 22.55 -40.35
C ALA A 74 -13.72 22.39 -39.48
N VAL A 75 -12.69 23.22 -39.65
CA VAL A 75 -11.48 23.20 -38.82
C VAL A 75 -11.82 23.53 -37.36
N MET A 76 -12.67 24.51 -37.14
CA MET A 76 -13.12 24.90 -35.80
C MET A 76 -13.93 23.78 -35.13
N ARG A 77 -14.76 23.05 -35.88
CA ARG A 77 -15.46 21.87 -35.36
C ARG A 77 -14.50 20.75 -34.98
N GLN A 78 -13.46 20.52 -35.79
CA GLN A 78 -12.42 19.55 -35.47
C GLN A 78 -11.70 19.93 -34.18
N ALA A 79 -11.37 21.20 -33.98
CA ALA A 79 -10.76 21.70 -32.75
C ALA A 79 -11.67 21.44 -31.55
N GLY A 80 -12.96 21.70 -31.66
CA GLY A 80 -13.94 21.41 -30.63
C GLY A 80 -14.04 19.92 -30.30
N SER A 81 -13.97 19.06 -31.31
CA SER A 81 -13.97 17.61 -31.15
C SER A 81 -12.72 17.14 -30.40
N SER A 82 -11.54 17.69 -30.71
CA SER A 82 -10.30 17.37 -29.98
C SER A 82 -10.38 17.85 -28.55
N ASP A 83 -10.95 19.01 -28.28
CA ASP A 83 -11.16 19.48 -26.89
C ASP A 83 -12.06 18.53 -26.12
N GLN A 84 -13.13 18.04 -26.73
CA GLN A 84 -14.03 17.10 -26.09
C GLN A 84 -13.33 15.78 -25.75
N LYS A 85 -12.51 15.26 -26.67
CA LYS A 85 -11.71 14.07 -26.41
C LYS A 85 -10.72 14.30 -25.30
N ALA A 86 -10.08 15.47 -25.26
CA ALA A 86 -9.17 15.83 -24.18
C ALA A 86 -9.87 15.83 -22.83
N ASP A 87 -11.08 16.36 -22.75
CA ASP A 87 -11.87 16.37 -21.51
C ASP A 87 -12.25 14.95 -21.09
N GLU A 88 -12.59 14.08 -22.03
CA GLU A 88 -12.88 12.66 -21.75
C GLU A 88 -11.64 11.95 -21.20
N PHE A 89 -10.48 12.14 -21.81
CA PHE A 89 -9.24 11.57 -21.32
C PHE A 89 -8.86 12.11 -19.95
N THR A 90 -9.06 13.38 -19.71
CA THR A 90 -8.84 14.01 -18.40
C THR A 90 -9.71 13.37 -17.34
N ALA A 91 -10.99 13.12 -17.64
CA ALA A 91 -11.91 12.46 -16.72
C ALA A 91 -11.48 11.01 -16.43
N GLN A 92 -11.04 10.28 -17.47
CA GLN A 92 -10.53 8.92 -17.31
C GLN A 92 -9.26 8.90 -16.47
N ALA A 93 -8.36 9.86 -16.68
CA ALA A 93 -7.15 10.00 -15.86
C ALA A 93 -7.49 10.26 -14.40
N ALA A 94 -8.46 11.12 -14.12
CA ALA A 94 -8.92 11.42 -12.76
C ALA A 94 -9.46 10.18 -12.07
N GLU A 95 -10.21 9.33 -12.77
CA GLU A 95 -10.72 8.07 -12.23
C GLU A 95 -9.58 7.11 -11.90
N GLU A 96 -8.58 7.01 -12.76
CA GLU A 96 -7.41 6.17 -12.49
C GLU A 96 -6.56 6.71 -11.34
N ARG A 97 -6.46 8.03 -11.19
CA ARG A 97 -5.79 8.64 -10.03
C ARG A 97 -6.52 8.33 -8.73
N LYS A 98 -7.83 8.28 -8.77
CA LYS A 98 -8.64 7.86 -7.63
C LYS A 98 -8.36 6.40 -7.27
N ASN A 99 -8.30 5.51 -8.27
CA ASN A 99 -7.94 4.11 -8.06
C ASN A 99 -6.54 3.96 -7.47
N GLU A 100 -5.58 4.73 -7.96
CA GLU A 100 -4.23 4.78 -7.42
C GLU A 100 -4.24 5.14 -5.94
N LYS A 101 -4.95 6.18 -5.58
CA LYS A 101 -5.04 6.67 -4.20
C LYS A 101 -5.71 5.65 -3.28
N GLU A 102 -6.78 5.01 -3.73
CA GLU A 102 -7.47 3.98 -2.97
C GLU A 102 -6.57 2.77 -2.71
N ASN A 103 -5.84 2.32 -3.73
CA ASN A 103 -4.91 1.21 -3.59
C ASN A 103 -3.69 1.59 -2.73
N ASP A 104 -3.20 2.83 -2.83
CA ASP A 104 -2.13 3.30 -1.96
C ASP A 104 -2.55 3.28 -0.49
N ALA A 105 -3.78 3.66 -0.18
CA ALA A 105 -4.30 3.58 1.19
C ALA A 105 -4.29 2.15 1.71
N ILE A 106 -4.64 1.17 0.86
CA ILE A 106 -4.58 -0.25 1.21
C ILE A 106 -3.13 -0.67 1.45
N VAL A 107 -2.20 -0.24 0.61
CA VAL A 107 -0.77 -0.52 0.78
C VAL A 107 -0.29 -0.01 2.13
N GLN A 108 -0.58 1.25 2.45
CA GLN A 108 -0.13 1.88 3.71
C GLN A 108 -0.71 1.17 4.93
N GLU A 109 -1.98 0.80 4.88
CA GLU A 109 -2.63 0.05 5.96
C GLU A 109 -1.96 -1.31 6.18
N ASN A 110 -1.68 -2.04 5.10
CA ASN A 110 -1.04 -3.35 5.20
C ASN A 110 0.41 -3.26 5.65
N LEU A 111 1.15 -2.26 5.20
CA LEU A 111 2.52 -2.02 5.67
C LEU A 111 2.54 -1.75 7.18
N LYS A 112 1.59 -1.00 7.68
CA LYS A 112 1.45 -0.73 9.10
C LYS A 112 1.18 -2.01 9.89
N LYS A 113 0.27 -2.86 9.40
CA LYS A 113 -0.03 -4.15 10.02
C LYS A 113 1.20 -5.06 10.05
N MET A 114 1.94 -5.11 8.95
CA MET A 114 3.16 -5.91 8.86
C MET A 114 4.21 -5.44 9.86
N ASP A 115 4.39 -4.14 10.01
CA ASP A 115 5.32 -3.55 10.97
C ASP A 115 4.92 -3.90 12.41
N GLU A 116 3.64 -3.77 12.75
CA GLU A 116 3.12 -4.13 14.07
C GLU A 116 3.33 -5.61 14.37
N MET A 117 3.04 -6.48 13.41
CA MET A 117 3.22 -7.92 13.55
C MET A 117 4.69 -8.30 13.73
N GLN A 118 5.58 -7.61 13.01
CA GLN A 118 7.01 -7.84 13.12
C GLN A 118 7.53 -7.45 14.49
N LYS A 119 7.07 -6.35 15.05
CA LYS A 119 7.41 -5.91 16.41
C LYS A 119 6.95 -6.92 17.46
N GLU A 120 5.74 -7.43 17.32
CA GLU A 120 5.22 -8.46 18.22
C GLU A 120 6.07 -9.74 18.15
N ARG A 121 6.48 -10.12 16.95
CA ARG A 121 7.33 -11.30 16.75
C ARG A 121 8.70 -11.10 17.41
N GLU A 122 9.29 -9.95 17.26
CA GLU A 122 10.58 -9.61 17.91
C GLU A 122 10.45 -9.68 19.41
N GLN A 123 9.38 -9.16 19.98
CA GLN A 123 9.11 -9.24 21.41
C GLN A 123 9.00 -10.69 21.90
N SER A 124 8.30 -11.55 21.17
CA SER A 124 8.15 -12.95 21.50
C SER A 124 9.49 -13.70 21.48
N ILE A 125 10.37 -13.39 20.54
CA ILE A 125 11.71 -13.97 20.44
C ILE A 125 12.53 -13.54 21.64
N SER A 126 12.49 -12.26 22.02
CA SER A 126 13.19 -11.73 23.19
C SER A 126 12.77 -12.45 24.48
N ASP A 127 11.48 -12.67 24.65
CA ASP A 127 10.96 -13.39 25.82
C ASP A 127 11.47 -14.83 25.88
N LYS A 128 11.57 -15.50 24.75
CA LYS A 128 12.14 -16.86 24.65
C LYS A 128 13.62 -16.87 24.99
N GLU A 129 14.38 -15.90 24.56
CA GLU A 129 15.79 -15.76 24.88
C GLU A 129 15.99 -15.56 26.38
N ILE A 130 15.20 -14.70 26.99
CA ILE A 130 15.24 -14.48 28.46
C ILE A 130 14.96 -15.78 29.20
N ASP A 131 13.94 -16.51 28.78
CA ASP A 131 13.60 -17.80 29.40
C ASP A 131 14.75 -18.80 29.28
N SER A 132 15.42 -18.87 28.14
CA SER A 132 16.56 -19.76 27.92
C SER A 132 17.74 -19.40 28.84
N ILE A 133 18.04 -18.12 28.97
CA ILE A 133 19.10 -17.61 29.83
C ILE A 133 18.80 -17.96 31.29
N MET A 134 17.57 -17.75 31.71
CA MET A 134 17.16 -18.05 33.08
C MET A 134 17.25 -19.55 33.41
N LYS A 135 16.90 -20.41 32.47
CA LYS A 135 17.07 -21.84 32.59
C LYS A 135 18.53 -22.26 32.76
N GLN A 136 19.40 -21.65 31.97
CA GLN A 136 20.84 -21.91 32.09
C GLN A 136 21.38 -21.48 33.47
N ARG A 137 20.91 -20.35 33.96
CA ARG A 137 21.42 -19.72 35.17
C ARG A 137 20.91 -20.38 36.43
N TYR A 138 19.64 -20.73 36.46
CA TYR A 138 18.96 -21.24 37.69
C TYR A 138 18.48 -22.68 37.55
N GLY A 139 18.72 -23.30 36.42
CA GLY A 139 18.24 -24.65 36.13
C GLY A 139 16.74 -24.68 35.88
N ASN A 140 16.18 -25.88 35.92
CA ASN A 140 14.76 -26.07 35.66
C ASN A 140 13.84 -25.52 36.74
N ASN A 141 14.41 -25.13 37.89
CA ASN A 141 13.64 -24.61 39.02
C ASN A 141 13.44 -23.09 39.00
N TYR A 142 14.03 -22.38 38.04
CA TYR A 142 13.96 -20.93 38.04
C TYR A 142 12.53 -20.40 37.99
N ARG A 143 11.62 -21.16 37.42
CA ARG A 143 10.20 -20.77 37.33
C ARG A 143 9.55 -20.68 38.72
N THR A 144 9.93 -21.61 39.63
CA THR A 144 9.45 -21.57 41.00
C THR A 144 10.01 -20.35 41.72
N GLU A 145 11.29 -20.07 41.52
CA GLU A 145 11.95 -18.89 42.09
C GLU A 145 11.34 -17.60 41.52
N GLN A 146 11.06 -17.57 40.23
CA GLN A 146 10.42 -16.46 39.61
C GLN A 146 9.02 -16.20 40.17
N SER A 147 8.26 -17.24 40.43
CA SER A 147 6.93 -17.12 41.04
C SER A 147 6.99 -16.55 42.43
N ALA A 148 8.02 -16.94 43.22
CA ALA A 148 8.24 -16.43 44.57
C ALA A 148 8.69 -14.96 44.59
N ASN A 149 9.44 -14.53 43.59
CA ASN A 149 10.04 -13.20 43.49
C ASN A 149 9.55 -12.39 42.32
N ILE A 150 8.34 -12.60 41.90
CA ILE A 150 7.83 -12.06 40.66
C ILE A 150 7.98 -10.56 40.53
N ASN A 151 7.71 -9.83 41.58
CA ASN A 151 7.85 -8.37 41.60
C ASN A 151 9.28 -7.91 41.64
N GLY A 152 10.11 -8.67 42.37
CA GLY A 152 11.54 -8.41 42.47
C GLY A 152 12.27 -8.74 41.18
N TRP A 153 11.83 -9.78 40.54
CA TRP A 153 12.48 -10.21 39.31
C TRP A 153 12.18 -9.25 38.16
N ASN A 154 10.95 -9.07 37.90
CA ASN A 154 10.48 -8.10 36.93
C ASN A 154 11.49 -7.72 35.85
N PHE A 155 12.32 -8.67 35.57
CA PHE A 155 13.33 -8.60 34.53
C PHE A 155 14.37 -7.53 34.70
N LYS A 156 14.74 -7.36 35.90
CA LYS A 156 15.87 -6.52 36.23
C LYS A 156 17.15 -7.01 35.60
#